data_19dfa2e3885943cd4dd5655431fe9443
#
_entry.id   19dfa2e3885943cd4dd5655431fe9443
#
_cell.length_a   1.000
_cell.length_b   1.000
_cell.length_c   1.000
_cell.angle_alpha   90.00
_cell.angle_beta   90.00
_cell.angle_gamma   90.00
#
_symmetry.space_group_name_H-M   'P 1'
#
loop_
_entity.id
_entity.type
_entity.pdbx_description
1 polymer ?
#
loop_
_entity_poly.entity_id
_entity_poly.type
_entity_poly.pdbx_seq_one_letter_code
_entity_poly.pdbx_strand_id
1 'polypeptide(L)'
;MIFDQEKLQLQLLDVLYFNDYDSITRTRARPFCAISLRLEGDTDIELKNGSIHIGSHDLAFFPANTGYTRRSRHDEMIVFHFNVQNFVGYELEILHDFEYERLLAIFTDAYREWNSKQSGYYYITSSLLYQVFAMIHENRSKQTERLTTTVVDALDYIARHYADCTLSVSMLAERAHMSDTYFRRLFKRDMGVSPKRYLNDLRLEHAQSLLNAGYYTIANVAEMVGFRDSKNFATAFKKSFGYPPSAQTYAP
;
A
#
# COMPACT_ATOMS: atom_id res chain seq x y z
N MET A 1 1.30 2.67 -3.29
CA MET A 1 0.91 1.41 -2.59
C MET A 1 0.65 0.32 -3.63
N ILE A 2 0.73 -0.97 -3.27
CA ILE A 2 0.55 -2.05 -4.28
C ILE A 2 -0.85 -2.02 -4.87
N PHE A 3 -1.84 -1.73 -4.07
CA PHE A 3 -3.23 -1.68 -4.51
C PHE A 3 -3.61 -0.45 -5.35
N ASP A 4 -2.67 0.46 -5.62
CA ASP A 4 -2.86 1.59 -6.53
C ASP A 4 -2.35 1.27 -7.95
N GLN A 5 -1.70 0.11 -8.13
CA GLN A 5 -1.12 -0.28 -9.40
C GLN A 5 -2.13 -1.00 -10.29
N GLU A 6 -2.47 -0.40 -11.43
CA GLU A 6 -3.46 -0.96 -12.37
C GLU A 6 -2.99 -2.17 -13.16
N LYS A 7 -1.68 -2.35 -13.32
CA LYS A 7 -1.11 -3.37 -14.21
C LYS A 7 0.01 -4.13 -13.52
N LEU A 8 -0.36 -5.01 -12.59
CA LEU A 8 0.60 -5.90 -11.93
C LEU A 8 0.79 -7.20 -12.72
N GLN A 9 2.03 -7.66 -12.78
CA GLN A 9 2.38 -8.99 -13.25
C GLN A 9 2.64 -9.88 -12.04
N LEU A 10 1.70 -10.77 -11.75
CA LEU A 10 1.70 -11.61 -10.57
C LEU A 10 2.05 -13.04 -10.94
N GLN A 11 2.97 -13.64 -10.19
CA GLN A 11 3.30 -15.06 -10.28
C GLN A 11 2.90 -15.73 -8.96
N LEU A 12 1.83 -16.52 -9.00
CA LEU A 12 1.37 -17.29 -7.85
C LEU A 12 2.42 -18.32 -7.43
N LEU A 13 2.67 -18.46 -6.13
CA LEU A 13 3.57 -19.45 -5.54
C LEU A 13 2.77 -20.55 -4.83
N ASP A 14 1.91 -20.16 -3.90
CA ASP A 14 1.04 -21.08 -3.16
C ASP A 14 -0.17 -20.37 -2.57
N VAL A 15 -1.13 -21.19 -2.06
CA VAL A 15 -2.24 -20.74 -1.24
C VAL A 15 -2.31 -21.61 0.01
N LEU A 16 -2.25 -20.99 1.17
CA LEU A 16 -2.18 -21.65 2.46
C LEU A 16 -3.34 -21.21 3.36
N TYR A 17 -3.70 -22.10 4.28
CA TYR A 17 -4.61 -21.80 5.39
C TYR A 17 -3.83 -21.94 6.69
N PHE A 18 -4.04 -20.99 7.59
CA PHE A 18 -3.47 -20.98 8.93
C PHE A 18 -4.57 -20.81 9.97
N ASN A 19 -4.39 -21.50 11.10
CA ASN A 19 -5.21 -21.31 12.29
C ASN A 19 -4.32 -21.48 13.52
N ASP A 20 -3.93 -20.36 14.12
CA ASP A 20 -2.99 -20.28 15.22
C ASP A 20 -3.62 -19.63 16.44
N TYR A 21 -3.30 -20.13 17.63
CA TYR A 21 -3.71 -19.58 18.92
C TYR A 21 -2.47 -19.25 19.78
N ASP A 22 -2.54 -18.14 20.52
CA ASP A 22 -1.55 -17.70 21.51
C ASP A 22 -0.09 -17.86 21.03
N SER A 23 0.18 -17.42 19.80
CA SER A 23 1.45 -17.62 19.14
C SER A 23 2.27 -16.35 19.00
N ILE A 24 3.60 -16.50 19.14
CA ILE A 24 4.56 -15.46 18.78
C ILE A 24 5.48 -16.03 17.71
N THR A 25 5.37 -15.49 16.51
CA THR A 25 6.15 -15.96 15.37
C THR A 25 7.01 -14.84 14.80
N ARG A 26 8.33 -15.08 14.75
CA ARG A 26 9.27 -14.18 14.07
C ARG A 26 9.42 -14.60 12.61
N THR A 27 8.80 -13.84 11.72
CA THR A 27 8.94 -14.05 10.29
C THR A 27 10.20 -13.33 9.78
N ARG A 28 11.12 -14.11 9.19
CA ARG A 28 12.27 -13.53 8.48
C ARG A 28 11.81 -12.87 7.19
N ALA A 29 12.63 -11.97 6.66
CA ALA A 29 12.39 -11.40 5.33
C ALA A 29 12.26 -12.52 4.27
N ARG A 30 11.13 -12.58 3.60
CA ARG A 30 10.81 -13.56 2.55
C ARG A 30 11.00 -12.91 1.18
N PRO A 31 11.48 -13.63 0.14
CA PRO A 31 11.67 -13.05 -1.18
C PRO A 31 10.38 -12.90 -1.99
N PHE A 32 9.21 -13.08 -1.39
CA PHE A 32 7.90 -13.02 -2.02
C PHE A 32 6.91 -12.23 -1.18
N CYS A 33 5.86 -11.78 -1.82
CA CYS A 33 4.73 -11.08 -1.20
C CYS A 33 3.67 -12.06 -0.68
N ALA A 34 2.88 -11.59 0.28
CA ALA A 34 1.70 -12.30 0.74
C ALA A 34 0.49 -11.36 0.80
N ILE A 35 -0.68 -11.86 0.43
CA ILE A 35 -1.97 -11.22 0.71
C ILE A 35 -2.84 -12.22 1.48
N SER A 36 -3.34 -11.79 2.63
CA SER A 36 -4.08 -12.66 3.54
C SER A 36 -5.41 -12.04 3.93
N LEU A 37 -6.46 -12.85 3.85
CA LEU A 37 -7.78 -12.52 4.39
C LEU A 37 -7.94 -13.18 5.76
N ARG A 38 -8.24 -12.37 6.79
CA ARG A 38 -8.56 -12.88 8.13
C ARG A 38 -10.01 -13.34 8.19
N LEU A 39 -10.20 -14.60 8.58
CA LEU A 39 -11.51 -15.16 8.94
C LEU A 39 -11.82 -14.73 10.37
N GLU A 40 -10.86 -14.98 11.27
CA GLU A 40 -10.82 -14.44 12.62
C GLU A 40 -9.41 -13.89 12.89
N GLY A 41 -9.28 -12.83 13.68
CA GLY A 41 -7.98 -12.24 13.95
C GLY A 41 -7.99 -11.32 15.18
N ASP A 42 -6.95 -11.48 16.01
CA ASP A 42 -6.52 -10.57 17.07
C ASP A 42 -5.00 -10.65 17.11
N THR A 43 -4.36 -9.94 16.18
CA THR A 43 -2.94 -10.09 15.89
C THR A 43 -2.25 -8.73 15.79
N ASP A 44 -1.14 -8.58 16.51
CA ASP A 44 -0.25 -7.43 16.41
C ASP A 44 0.99 -7.80 15.56
N ILE A 45 1.27 -6.97 14.58
CA ILE A 45 2.47 -7.07 13.73
C ILE A 45 3.46 -6.00 14.18
N GLU A 46 4.56 -6.45 14.77
CA GLU A 46 5.67 -5.58 15.17
C GLU A 46 6.67 -5.45 14.02
N LEU A 47 6.84 -4.23 13.53
CA LEU A 47 7.81 -3.82 12.52
C LEU A 47 8.92 -2.99 13.17
N LYS A 48 10.02 -2.72 12.45
CA LYS A 48 11.11 -1.85 12.94
C LYS A 48 10.63 -0.45 13.36
N ASN A 49 9.55 0.05 12.75
CA ASN A 49 9.09 1.43 12.87
C ASN A 49 7.73 1.55 13.62
N GLY A 50 7.25 0.49 14.25
CA GLY A 50 5.99 0.51 14.99
C GLY A 50 5.26 -0.83 14.98
N SER A 51 4.08 -0.85 15.56
CA SER A 51 3.19 -2.00 15.58
C SER A 51 1.88 -1.65 14.87
N ILE A 52 1.31 -2.64 14.17
CA ILE A 52 0.04 -2.54 13.46
C ILE A 52 -0.83 -3.70 13.91
N HIS A 53 -2.06 -3.40 14.29
CA HIS A 53 -3.05 -4.42 14.65
C HIS A 53 -3.82 -4.89 13.41
N ILE A 54 -4.06 -6.20 13.32
CA ILE A 54 -4.87 -6.84 12.28
C ILE A 54 -5.98 -7.62 12.98
N GLY A 55 -7.22 -7.24 12.71
CA GLY A 55 -8.42 -7.83 13.29
C GLY A 55 -9.12 -8.83 12.37
N SER A 56 -10.24 -9.35 12.86
CA SER A 56 -11.12 -10.20 12.06
C SER A 56 -11.64 -9.45 10.84
N HIS A 57 -11.77 -10.16 9.72
CA HIS A 57 -12.25 -9.65 8.44
C HIS A 57 -11.32 -8.64 7.75
N ASP A 58 -10.10 -8.44 8.24
CA ASP A 58 -9.11 -7.59 7.58
C ASP A 58 -8.44 -8.31 6.40
N LEU A 59 -8.13 -7.54 5.37
CA LEU A 59 -7.27 -7.95 4.26
C LEU A 59 -5.91 -7.28 4.44
N ALA A 60 -4.84 -8.08 4.58
CA ALA A 60 -3.49 -7.56 4.81
C ALA A 60 -2.53 -7.98 3.70
N PHE A 61 -1.81 -7.01 3.13
CA PHE A 61 -0.71 -7.23 2.20
C PHE A 61 0.63 -7.09 2.92
N PHE A 62 1.45 -8.12 2.80
CA PHE A 62 2.81 -8.17 3.32
C PHE A 62 3.82 -8.16 2.16
N PRO A 63 4.67 -7.14 2.07
CA PRO A 63 5.65 -7.03 1.00
C PRO A 63 6.77 -8.07 1.11
N ALA A 64 7.41 -8.35 -0.02
CA ALA A 64 8.64 -9.11 -0.06
C ALA A 64 9.76 -8.40 0.73
N ASN A 65 10.74 -9.16 1.20
CA ASN A 65 11.93 -8.69 1.91
C ASN A 65 11.65 -7.92 3.21
N THR A 66 10.45 -8.09 3.80
CA THR A 66 10.06 -7.49 5.06
C THR A 66 10.00 -8.54 6.17
N GLY A 67 10.82 -8.33 7.21
CA GLY A 67 10.77 -9.15 8.42
C GLY A 67 9.90 -8.47 9.48
N TYR A 68 9.14 -9.26 10.24
CA TYR A 68 8.28 -8.79 11.32
C TYR A 68 8.11 -9.84 12.41
N THR A 69 7.68 -9.41 13.60
CA THR A 69 7.22 -10.32 14.64
C THR A 69 5.69 -10.26 14.70
N ARG A 70 5.05 -11.41 14.60
CA ARG A 70 3.61 -11.57 14.75
C ARG A 70 3.32 -12.04 16.17
N ARG A 71 2.44 -11.33 16.89
CA ARG A 71 1.90 -11.73 18.18
C ARG A 71 0.40 -11.92 18.01
N SER A 72 -0.06 -13.13 18.10
CA SER A 72 -1.44 -13.49 17.87
C SER A 72 -2.04 -14.14 19.11
N ARG A 73 -3.23 -13.68 19.50
CA ARG A 73 -4.11 -14.40 20.42
C ARG A 73 -4.93 -15.44 19.66
N HIS A 74 -5.45 -15.06 18.51
CA HIS A 74 -6.07 -15.93 17.54
C HIS A 74 -5.85 -15.36 16.15
N ASP A 75 -5.52 -16.21 15.16
CA ASP A 75 -5.31 -15.78 13.78
C ASP A 75 -5.68 -16.92 12.83
N GLU A 76 -6.89 -16.83 12.30
CA GLU A 76 -7.40 -17.75 11.27
C GLU A 76 -7.45 -17.02 9.94
N MET A 77 -6.75 -17.54 8.92
CA MET A 77 -6.60 -16.84 7.64
C MET A 77 -6.33 -17.77 6.46
N ILE A 78 -6.69 -17.28 5.28
CA ILE A 78 -6.24 -17.83 4.00
C ILE A 78 -5.25 -16.83 3.38
N VAL A 79 -4.15 -17.33 2.84
CA VAL A 79 -3.02 -16.53 2.35
C VAL A 79 -2.64 -16.94 0.94
N PHE A 80 -2.51 -15.99 0.02
CA PHE A 80 -1.78 -16.16 -1.23
C PHE A 80 -0.34 -15.71 -1.05
N HIS A 81 0.63 -16.53 -1.47
CA HIS A 81 2.01 -16.12 -1.69
C HIS A 81 2.27 -15.94 -3.19
N PHE A 82 2.92 -14.85 -3.55
CA PHE A 82 3.16 -14.52 -4.95
C PHE A 82 4.36 -13.60 -5.14
N ASN A 83 4.94 -13.62 -6.33
CA ASN A 83 5.91 -12.63 -6.77
C ASN A 83 5.23 -11.54 -7.60
N VAL A 84 5.76 -10.33 -7.51
CA VAL A 84 5.39 -9.21 -8.38
C VAL A 84 6.61 -8.88 -9.24
N GLN A 85 6.45 -8.89 -10.57
CA GLN A 85 7.59 -8.77 -11.50
C GLN A 85 7.86 -7.33 -11.94
N ASN A 86 6.83 -6.49 -11.97
CA ASN A 86 6.89 -5.15 -12.56
C ASN A 86 6.62 -3.99 -11.57
N PHE A 87 6.79 -4.24 -10.29
CA PHE A 87 6.62 -3.22 -9.27
C PHE A 87 7.61 -3.42 -8.12
N VAL A 88 8.22 -2.34 -7.67
CA VAL A 88 9.16 -2.29 -6.55
C VAL A 88 8.77 -1.12 -5.66
N GLY A 89 8.65 -1.34 -4.37
CA GLY A 89 8.28 -0.30 -3.40
C GLY A 89 7.06 -0.72 -2.58
N TYR A 90 7.33 -1.37 -1.47
CA TYR A 90 6.29 -2.08 -0.74
C TYR A 90 6.23 -1.60 0.69
N GLU A 91 5.04 -1.22 1.11
CA GLU A 91 4.68 -1.09 2.51
C GLU A 91 3.65 -2.16 2.87
N LEU A 92 3.60 -2.54 4.13
CA LEU A 92 2.50 -3.35 4.65
C LEU A 92 1.22 -2.52 4.56
N GLU A 93 0.21 -3.05 3.91
CA GLU A 93 -1.10 -2.41 3.74
C GLU A 93 -2.19 -3.25 4.37
N ILE A 94 -3.12 -2.60 5.08
CA ILE A 94 -4.31 -3.25 5.64
C ILE A 94 -5.53 -2.53 5.10
N LEU A 95 -6.48 -3.32 4.62
CA LEU A 95 -7.78 -2.85 4.15
C LEU A 95 -8.86 -3.39 5.10
N HIS A 96 -9.72 -2.49 5.59
CA HIS A 96 -10.80 -2.80 6.52
C HIS A 96 -12.19 -2.67 5.90
N ASP A 97 -12.33 -1.89 4.81
CA ASP A 97 -13.63 -1.55 4.21
C ASP A 97 -13.72 -2.10 2.79
N PHE A 98 -14.28 -3.29 2.66
CA PHE A 98 -14.50 -3.99 1.39
C PHE A 98 -15.64 -5.00 1.49
N GLU A 99 -16.07 -5.58 0.37
CA GLU A 99 -17.12 -6.62 0.31
C GLU A 99 -16.56 -7.98 0.81
N TYR A 100 -16.52 -8.15 2.13
CA TYR A 100 -15.87 -9.30 2.80
C TYR A 100 -16.35 -10.64 2.26
N GLU A 101 -17.65 -10.89 2.20
CA GLU A 101 -18.20 -12.19 1.78
C GLU A 101 -17.77 -12.58 0.35
N ARG A 102 -17.66 -11.60 -0.53
CA ARG A 102 -17.20 -11.82 -1.90
C ARG A 102 -15.72 -12.19 -1.96
N LEU A 103 -14.88 -11.51 -1.16
CA LEU A 103 -13.47 -11.88 -1.04
C LEU A 103 -13.30 -13.23 -0.36
N LEU A 104 -14.06 -13.52 0.68
CA LEU A 104 -14.04 -14.81 1.37
C LEU A 104 -14.32 -15.97 0.40
N ALA A 105 -15.30 -15.82 -0.48
CA ALA A 105 -15.59 -16.82 -1.50
C ALA A 105 -14.38 -17.05 -2.43
N ILE A 106 -13.72 -15.98 -2.90
CA ILE A 106 -12.55 -16.08 -3.77
C ILE A 106 -11.37 -16.77 -3.05
N PHE A 107 -11.08 -16.38 -1.80
CA PHE A 107 -9.99 -17.00 -1.03
C PHE A 107 -10.27 -18.48 -0.71
N THR A 108 -11.52 -18.81 -0.39
CA THR A 108 -11.93 -20.21 -0.12
C THR A 108 -11.84 -21.07 -1.38
N ASP A 109 -12.31 -20.57 -2.51
CA ASP A 109 -12.20 -21.25 -3.80
C ASP A 109 -10.74 -21.44 -4.20
N ALA A 110 -9.91 -20.42 -4.02
CA ALA A 110 -8.48 -20.50 -4.31
C ALA A 110 -7.78 -21.58 -3.46
N TYR A 111 -8.07 -21.63 -2.17
CA TYR A 111 -7.52 -22.66 -1.28
C TYR A 111 -7.96 -24.06 -1.69
N ARG A 112 -9.25 -24.23 -2.03
CA ARG A 112 -9.79 -25.50 -2.50
C ARG A 112 -9.14 -25.94 -3.81
N GLU A 113 -9.09 -25.07 -4.82
CA GLU A 113 -8.47 -25.35 -6.12
C GLU A 113 -6.98 -25.67 -5.99
N TRP A 114 -6.26 -24.89 -5.20
CA TRP A 114 -4.82 -25.12 -4.96
C TRP A 114 -4.56 -26.50 -4.36
N ASN A 115 -5.39 -26.96 -3.41
CA ASN A 115 -5.20 -28.26 -2.76
C ASN A 115 -5.73 -29.43 -3.62
N SER A 116 -6.68 -29.20 -4.52
CA SER A 116 -7.22 -30.25 -5.40
C SER A 116 -6.18 -30.78 -6.38
N LYS A 117 -5.24 -29.92 -6.80
CA LYS A 117 -4.19 -30.22 -7.79
C LYS A 117 -4.72 -30.82 -9.10
N GLN A 118 -6.00 -30.58 -9.43
CA GLN A 118 -6.58 -31.05 -10.69
C GLN A 118 -5.99 -30.30 -11.89
N SER A 119 -6.22 -30.83 -13.09
CA SER A 119 -5.73 -30.19 -14.31
C SER A 119 -6.22 -28.74 -14.41
N GLY A 120 -5.29 -27.81 -14.60
CA GLY A 120 -5.60 -26.39 -14.69
C GLY A 120 -5.65 -25.62 -13.36
N TYR A 121 -5.52 -26.30 -12.21
CA TYR A 121 -5.58 -25.67 -10.87
C TYR A 121 -4.73 -24.40 -10.75
N TYR A 122 -3.52 -24.41 -11.29
CA TYR A 122 -2.61 -23.25 -11.24
C TYR A 122 -3.19 -22.02 -11.93
N TYR A 123 -3.75 -22.21 -13.13
CA TYR A 123 -4.36 -21.12 -13.90
C TYR A 123 -5.63 -20.60 -13.23
N ILE A 124 -6.47 -21.52 -12.72
CA ILE A 124 -7.69 -21.14 -11.99
C ILE A 124 -7.32 -20.34 -10.73
N THR A 125 -6.40 -20.85 -9.92
CA THR A 125 -5.97 -20.15 -8.69
C THR A 125 -5.27 -18.82 -8.99
N SER A 126 -4.47 -18.75 -10.06
CA SER A 126 -3.86 -17.50 -10.51
C SER A 126 -4.92 -16.48 -10.94
N SER A 127 -5.97 -16.91 -11.64
CA SER A 127 -7.08 -16.02 -12.00
C SER A 127 -7.82 -15.48 -10.77
N LEU A 128 -7.98 -16.29 -9.74
CA LEU A 128 -8.59 -15.88 -8.47
C LEU A 128 -7.73 -14.84 -7.73
N LEU A 129 -6.40 -14.97 -7.77
CA LEU A 129 -5.50 -13.93 -7.25
C LEU A 129 -5.71 -12.59 -7.98
N TYR A 130 -5.80 -12.60 -9.31
CA TYR A 130 -6.11 -11.38 -10.08
C TYR A 130 -7.51 -10.82 -9.78
N GLN A 131 -8.50 -11.67 -9.49
CA GLN A 131 -9.83 -11.22 -9.07
C GLN A 131 -9.80 -10.50 -7.71
N VAL A 132 -8.95 -10.92 -6.76
CA VAL A 132 -8.74 -10.17 -5.51
C VAL A 132 -8.30 -8.74 -5.80
N PHE A 133 -7.30 -8.55 -6.67
CA PHE A 133 -6.84 -7.21 -7.05
C PHE A 133 -7.92 -6.42 -7.78
N ALA A 134 -8.65 -7.04 -8.71
CA ALA A 134 -9.75 -6.38 -9.42
C ALA A 134 -10.83 -5.87 -8.44
N MET A 135 -11.22 -6.68 -7.45
CA MET A 135 -12.19 -6.26 -6.44
C MET A 135 -11.70 -5.11 -5.57
N ILE A 136 -10.42 -5.11 -5.20
CA ILE A 136 -9.83 -3.99 -4.44
C ILE A 136 -9.89 -2.70 -5.26
N HIS A 137 -9.56 -2.76 -6.55
CA HIS A 137 -9.69 -1.62 -7.46
C HIS A 137 -11.14 -1.14 -7.62
N GLU A 138 -12.10 -2.06 -7.81
CA GLU A 138 -13.53 -1.72 -7.85
C GLU A 138 -13.99 -1.02 -6.56
N ASN A 139 -13.57 -1.54 -5.40
CA ASN A 139 -13.93 -0.97 -4.12
C ASN A 139 -13.36 0.44 -3.93
N ARG A 140 -12.10 0.65 -4.32
CA ARG A 140 -11.46 1.97 -4.29
C ARG A 140 -12.12 2.95 -5.25
N SER A 141 -12.51 2.51 -6.45
CA SER A 141 -13.27 3.33 -7.38
C SER A 141 -14.60 3.79 -6.78
N LYS A 142 -15.36 2.86 -6.18
CA LYS A 142 -16.62 3.19 -5.46
C LYS A 142 -16.40 4.13 -4.26
N GLN A 143 -15.28 3.99 -3.54
CA GLN A 143 -14.91 4.92 -2.46
C GLN A 143 -14.57 6.30 -3.02
N THR A 144 -13.88 6.38 -4.16
CA THR A 144 -13.61 7.65 -4.86
C THR A 144 -14.89 8.33 -5.30
N GLU A 145 -15.91 7.59 -5.75
CA GLU A 145 -17.24 8.13 -6.05
C GLU A 145 -17.97 8.70 -4.81
N ARG A 146 -17.62 8.24 -3.61
CA ARG A 146 -18.13 8.80 -2.34
C ARG A 146 -17.36 10.05 -1.87
N LEU A 147 -16.20 10.33 -2.46
CA LEU A 147 -15.45 11.55 -2.15
C LEU A 147 -16.26 12.77 -2.63
N THR A 148 -16.12 13.86 -1.89
CA THR A 148 -16.70 15.12 -2.39
C THR A 148 -15.96 15.53 -3.67
N THR A 149 -16.71 16.08 -4.64
CA THR A 149 -16.13 16.58 -5.90
C THR A 149 -14.95 17.51 -5.65
N THR A 150 -15.02 18.32 -4.60
CA THR A 150 -13.94 19.20 -4.15
C THR A 150 -12.64 18.45 -3.85
N VAL A 151 -12.73 17.28 -3.19
CA VAL A 151 -11.55 16.48 -2.86
C VAL A 151 -11.03 15.78 -4.11
N VAL A 152 -11.90 15.28 -4.98
CA VAL A 152 -11.51 14.70 -6.29
C VAL A 152 -10.75 15.73 -7.13
N ASP A 153 -11.27 16.96 -7.27
CA ASP A 153 -10.61 18.04 -8.00
C ASP A 153 -9.25 18.41 -7.39
N ALA A 154 -9.15 18.38 -6.06
CA ALA A 154 -7.90 18.63 -5.37
C ALA A 154 -6.86 17.53 -5.61
N LEU A 155 -7.27 16.26 -5.61
CA LEU A 155 -6.40 15.12 -5.91
C LEU A 155 -5.85 15.20 -7.33
N ASP A 156 -6.72 15.47 -8.31
CA ASP A 156 -6.32 15.63 -9.71
C ASP A 156 -5.35 16.81 -9.88
N TYR A 157 -5.60 17.93 -9.20
CA TYR A 157 -4.70 19.08 -9.21
C TYR A 157 -3.34 18.75 -8.58
N ILE A 158 -3.33 18.07 -7.43
CA ILE A 158 -2.09 17.62 -6.77
C ILE A 158 -1.31 16.68 -7.70
N ALA A 159 -1.95 15.72 -8.32
CA ALA A 159 -1.30 14.74 -9.21
C ALA A 159 -0.60 15.41 -10.40
N ARG A 160 -1.17 16.51 -10.94
CA ARG A 160 -0.59 17.26 -12.06
C ARG A 160 0.48 18.27 -11.65
N HIS A 161 0.46 18.72 -10.39
CA HIS A 161 1.30 19.85 -9.94
C HIS A 161 2.18 19.51 -8.72
N TYR A 162 2.31 18.25 -8.32
CA TYR A 162 3.10 17.86 -7.14
C TYR A 162 4.56 18.35 -7.21
N ALA A 163 5.12 18.44 -8.42
CA ALA A 163 6.48 18.90 -8.66
C ALA A 163 6.67 20.42 -8.46
N ASP A 164 5.59 21.18 -8.41
CA ASP A 164 5.66 22.61 -8.13
C ASP A 164 5.96 22.85 -6.64
N CYS A 165 7.15 23.36 -6.34
CA CYS A 165 7.57 23.64 -4.96
C CYS A 165 6.74 24.73 -4.27
N THR A 166 5.93 25.50 -5.00
CA THR A 166 5.05 26.54 -4.46
C THR A 166 3.68 25.99 -4.06
N LEU A 167 3.32 24.77 -4.55
CA LEU A 167 2.04 24.16 -4.23
C LEU A 167 1.87 24.01 -2.73
N SER A 168 0.83 24.65 -2.21
CA SER A 168 0.49 24.69 -0.78
C SER A 168 -0.95 24.27 -0.53
N VAL A 169 -1.25 23.89 0.71
CA VAL A 169 -2.62 23.53 1.10
C VAL A 169 -3.55 24.75 1.01
N SER A 170 -3.03 25.95 1.27
CA SER A 170 -3.81 27.19 1.14
C SER A 170 -4.24 27.45 -0.30
N MET A 171 -3.37 27.17 -1.28
CA MET A 171 -3.75 27.26 -2.71
C MET A 171 -4.84 26.26 -3.09
N LEU A 172 -4.78 25.04 -2.54
CA LEU A 172 -5.85 24.04 -2.77
C LEU A 172 -7.17 24.47 -2.16
N ALA A 173 -7.13 25.04 -0.95
CA ALA A 173 -8.33 25.57 -0.28
C ALA A 173 -8.93 26.77 -1.01
N GLU A 174 -8.08 27.71 -1.46
CA GLU A 174 -8.49 28.87 -2.25
C GLU A 174 -9.15 28.45 -3.56
N ARG A 175 -8.54 27.50 -4.28
CA ARG A 175 -9.10 26.92 -5.50
C ARG A 175 -10.46 26.26 -5.28
N ALA A 176 -10.63 25.66 -4.11
CA ALA A 176 -11.90 25.05 -3.67
C ALA A 176 -12.91 26.09 -3.12
N HIS A 177 -12.59 27.38 -3.10
CA HIS A 177 -13.37 28.45 -2.48
C HIS A 177 -13.71 28.18 -1.01
N MET A 178 -12.76 27.60 -0.26
CA MET A 178 -12.91 27.21 1.13
C MET A 178 -11.83 27.81 2.02
N SER A 179 -12.11 27.91 3.32
CA SER A 179 -11.06 28.22 4.29
C SER A 179 -10.10 27.04 4.44
N ASP A 180 -8.81 27.29 4.72
CA ASP A 180 -7.81 26.26 4.98
C ASP A 180 -8.27 25.23 6.01
N THR A 181 -8.87 25.70 7.09
CA THR A 181 -9.32 24.83 8.19
C THR A 181 -10.42 23.87 7.75
N TYR A 182 -11.39 24.38 6.98
CA TYR A 182 -12.50 23.56 6.47
C TYR A 182 -12.00 22.56 5.42
N PHE A 183 -11.17 23.00 4.48
CA PHE A 183 -10.58 22.13 3.45
C PHE A 183 -9.73 21.00 4.07
N ARG A 184 -8.87 21.29 5.05
CA ARG A 184 -8.08 20.26 5.75
C ARG A 184 -8.95 19.22 6.43
N ARG A 185 -10.06 19.66 7.05
CA ARG A 185 -10.99 18.74 7.73
C ARG A 185 -11.73 17.87 6.70
N LEU A 186 -12.21 18.47 5.60
CA LEU A 186 -12.89 17.79 4.52
C LEU A 186 -11.99 16.75 3.87
N PHE A 187 -10.79 17.14 3.45
CA PHE A 187 -9.81 16.27 2.83
C PHE A 187 -9.39 15.13 3.77
N LYS A 188 -9.15 15.42 5.07
CA LYS A 188 -8.81 14.37 6.03
C LYS A 188 -9.96 13.41 6.29
N ARG A 189 -11.21 13.89 6.28
CA ARG A 189 -12.40 13.03 6.41
C ARG A 189 -12.47 12.03 5.23
N ASP A 190 -12.27 12.53 4.02
CA ASP A 190 -12.44 11.75 2.80
C ASP A 190 -11.22 10.85 2.50
N MET A 191 -9.99 11.33 2.79
CA MET A 191 -8.74 10.65 2.46
C MET A 191 -8.05 9.96 3.65
N GLY A 192 -8.56 10.12 4.87
CA GLY A 192 -7.93 9.61 6.09
C GLY A 192 -6.66 10.36 6.52
N VAL A 193 -6.00 11.09 5.61
CA VAL A 193 -4.74 11.83 5.84
C VAL A 193 -4.89 13.31 5.53
N SER A 194 -3.98 14.14 6.07
CA SER A 194 -4.02 15.57 5.76
C SER A 194 -3.53 15.85 4.33
N PRO A 195 -4.01 16.95 3.66
CA PRO A 195 -3.56 17.29 2.31
C PRO A 195 -2.04 17.47 2.21
N LYS A 196 -1.40 18.03 3.24
CA LYS A 196 0.06 18.20 3.29
C LYS A 196 0.79 16.87 3.35
N ARG A 197 0.27 15.91 4.12
CA ARG A 197 0.85 14.57 4.21
C ARG A 197 0.70 13.87 2.87
N TYR A 198 -0.48 13.87 2.28
CA TYR A 198 -0.75 13.29 0.96
C TYR A 198 0.21 13.81 -0.13
N LEU A 199 0.35 15.16 -0.24
CA LEU A 199 1.28 15.78 -1.19
C LEU A 199 2.75 15.36 -0.94
N ASN A 200 3.17 15.29 0.32
CA ASN A 200 4.52 14.88 0.65
C ASN A 200 4.76 13.40 0.32
N ASP A 201 3.83 12.52 0.66
CA ASP A 201 3.94 11.08 0.41
C ASP A 201 4.03 10.84 -1.12
N LEU A 202 3.17 11.50 -1.92
CA LEU A 202 3.23 11.43 -3.39
C LEU A 202 4.60 11.89 -3.96
N ARG A 203 5.13 13.01 -3.46
CA ARG A 203 6.47 13.51 -3.85
C ARG A 203 7.56 12.50 -3.54
N LEU A 204 7.50 11.88 -2.37
CA LEU A 204 8.50 10.90 -1.92
C LEU A 204 8.43 9.60 -2.71
N GLU A 205 7.25 9.13 -3.10
CA GLU A 205 7.06 7.98 -3.99
C GLU A 205 7.70 8.24 -5.36
N HIS A 206 7.45 9.39 -5.96
CA HIS A 206 8.10 9.78 -7.22
C HIS A 206 9.62 9.91 -7.08
N ALA A 207 10.08 10.48 -5.95
CA ALA A 207 11.51 10.59 -5.67
C ALA A 207 12.17 9.21 -5.58
N GLN A 208 11.55 8.26 -4.92
CA GLN A 208 12.04 6.89 -4.81
C GLN A 208 12.23 6.26 -6.20
N SER A 209 11.24 6.43 -7.08
CA SER A 209 11.30 5.93 -8.46
C SER A 209 12.46 6.55 -9.25
N LEU A 210 12.68 7.88 -9.12
CA LEU A 210 13.77 8.59 -9.79
C LEU A 210 15.14 8.19 -9.25
N LEU A 211 15.27 7.98 -7.94
CA LEU A 211 16.52 7.51 -7.33
C LEU A 211 16.85 6.09 -7.76
N ASN A 212 15.85 5.21 -7.85
CA ASN A 212 16.04 3.83 -8.33
C ASN A 212 16.49 3.78 -9.79
N ALA A 213 16.09 4.75 -10.62
CA ALA A 213 16.55 4.85 -11.99
C ALA A 213 18.05 5.20 -12.11
N GLY A 214 18.66 5.77 -11.06
CA GLY A 214 20.11 6.01 -10.97
C GLY A 214 20.66 7.14 -11.84
N TYR A 215 19.81 7.87 -12.57
CA TYR A 215 20.26 8.90 -13.52
C TYR A 215 20.44 10.30 -12.90
N TYR A 216 19.96 10.53 -11.69
CA TYR A 216 19.88 11.85 -11.09
C TYR A 216 20.58 11.93 -9.74
N THR A 217 21.14 13.08 -9.44
CA THR A 217 21.65 13.35 -8.10
C THR A 217 20.51 13.54 -7.10
N ILE A 218 20.77 13.32 -5.82
CA ILE A 218 19.78 13.52 -4.76
C ILE A 218 19.22 14.96 -4.77
N ALA A 219 20.06 15.95 -5.06
CA ALA A 219 19.65 17.35 -5.16
C ALA A 219 18.69 17.59 -6.34
N ASN A 220 19.01 17.03 -7.51
CA ASN A 220 18.16 17.13 -8.69
C ASN A 220 16.81 16.43 -8.44
N VAL A 221 16.82 15.23 -7.82
CA VAL A 221 15.57 14.53 -7.49
C VAL A 221 14.71 15.36 -6.54
N ALA A 222 15.30 15.94 -5.49
CA ALA A 222 14.56 16.79 -4.55
C ALA A 222 13.85 17.96 -5.27
N GLU A 223 14.55 18.64 -6.19
CA GLU A 223 13.99 19.72 -6.99
C GLU A 223 12.89 19.22 -7.94
N MET A 224 13.14 18.13 -8.68
CA MET A 224 12.20 17.54 -9.64
C MET A 224 10.87 17.11 -9.00
N VAL A 225 10.89 16.72 -7.73
CA VAL A 225 9.67 16.32 -7.01
C VAL A 225 9.08 17.45 -6.15
N GLY A 226 9.57 18.68 -6.28
CA GLY A 226 8.98 19.88 -5.67
C GLY A 226 9.41 20.16 -4.22
N PHE A 227 10.55 19.64 -3.76
CA PHE A 227 11.14 20.08 -2.50
C PHE A 227 12.04 21.30 -2.76
N ARG A 228 11.85 22.37 -1.96
CA ARG A 228 12.67 23.60 -2.04
C ARG A 228 14.10 23.41 -1.54
N ASP A 229 14.34 22.38 -0.75
CA ASP A 229 15.59 22.19 -0.01
C ASP A 229 15.86 20.69 0.15
N SER A 230 17.05 20.28 -0.27
CA SER A 230 17.53 18.90 -0.22
C SER A 230 17.63 18.34 1.21
N LYS A 231 17.83 19.19 2.23
CA LYS A 231 17.91 18.77 3.62
C LYS A 231 16.53 18.39 4.15
N ASN A 232 15.50 19.18 3.82
CA ASN A 232 14.12 18.88 4.15
C ASN A 232 13.65 17.62 3.41
N PHE A 233 14.04 17.47 2.14
CA PHE A 233 13.81 16.26 1.36
C PHE A 233 14.41 15.03 2.04
N ALA A 234 15.72 15.06 2.36
CA ALA A 234 16.40 13.92 2.97
C ALA A 234 15.79 13.52 4.32
N THR A 235 15.37 14.51 5.12
CA THR A 235 14.69 14.28 6.40
C THR A 235 13.33 13.61 6.20
N ALA A 236 12.52 14.12 5.27
CA ALA A 236 11.20 13.56 4.95
C ALA A 236 11.33 12.15 4.36
N PHE A 237 12.28 11.94 3.44
CA PHE A 237 12.55 10.65 2.83
C PHE A 237 12.96 9.60 3.86
N LYS A 238 13.92 9.92 4.73
CA LYS A 238 14.33 9.01 5.81
C LYS A 238 13.19 8.69 6.78
N LYS A 239 12.33 9.68 7.07
CA LYS A 239 11.15 9.46 7.93
C LYS A 239 10.13 8.52 7.28
N SER A 240 9.92 8.63 5.96
CA SER A 240 8.96 7.82 5.23
C SER A 240 9.47 6.40 4.98
N PHE A 241 10.71 6.25 4.52
CA PHE A 241 11.25 4.96 4.08
C PHE A 241 12.19 4.28 5.10
N GLY A 242 12.54 4.95 6.20
CA GLY A 242 13.41 4.40 7.25
C GLY A 242 14.92 4.47 6.94
N TYR A 243 15.32 4.87 5.72
CA TYR A 243 16.70 5.01 5.27
C TYR A 243 16.90 6.32 4.47
N PRO A 244 18.13 6.86 4.42
CA PRO A 244 18.38 8.11 3.70
C PRO A 244 18.35 7.90 2.17
N PRO A 245 18.09 8.95 1.37
CA PRO A 245 18.10 8.87 -0.10
C PRO A 245 19.42 8.34 -0.68
N SER A 246 20.56 8.61 -0.01
CA SER A 246 21.88 8.11 -0.41
C SER A 246 22.03 6.58 -0.35
N ALA A 247 21.22 5.90 0.44
CA ALA A 247 21.25 4.44 0.52
C ALA A 247 20.60 3.77 -0.71
N GLN A 248 19.88 4.52 -1.52
CA GLN A 248 19.17 4.01 -2.68
C GLN A 248 19.94 4.19 -4.00
N THR A 249 20.93 5.06 -4.02
CA THR A 249 21.76 5.35 -5.21
C THR A 249 22.85 4.30 -5.48
N TYR A 250 22.97 3.24 -4.69
CA TYR A 250 23.98 2.19 -4.83
C TYR A 250 23.34 0.80 -4.81
N ALA A 251 22.60 0.47 -5.85
CA ALA A 251 22.45 -0.93 -6.26
C ALA A 251 23.00 -1.02 -7.69
N PRO A 252 24.18 -1.66 -7.88
CA PRO A 252 24.68 -1.96 -9.21
C PRO A 252 23.79 -2.98 -9.91
#